data_df729d6b8475e00e05f630118520b007
#
_entry.id   df729d6b8475e00e05f630118520b007
#
_cell.length_a   1.000
_cell.length_b   1.000
_cell.length_c   1.000
_cell.angle_alpha   90.00
_cell.angle_beta   90.00
_cell.angle_gamma   90.00
#
_symmetry.space_group_name_H-M   'P 1'
#
loop_
_entity.id
_entity.type
_entity.pdbx_description
1 polymer ?
#
loop_
_entity_poly.entity_id
_entity_poly.type
_entity_poly.pdbx_seq_one_letter_code
_entity_poly.pdbx_strand_id
1 'polypeptide(L)'
;GLDALFLALKAYGIKEGDEVIVPSNTYIATALAVSYTGATPVFVEPEENYFNINPKGIVNKITDRTKAIMAVHLYGQPAKMDEINAIAKKYGLVVIEDAAQAHGAEYKGRKTGSLGYGAGFSFYPGKNLGALGDAGAFVTNDKKLADKIRALGNYGSDYKYHHIYQG
;
A
#
# COMPACT_ATOMS: atom_id res chain seq x y z
N GLY A 1 1.93 0.20 -10.97
CA GLY A 1 2.00 -0.14 -9.53
C GLY A 1 2.11 1.09 -8.64
N LEU A 2 3.05 1.99 -8.94
CA LEU A 2 3.27 3.20 -8.12
C LEU A 2 1.99 4.02 -7.93
N ASP A 3 1.31 4.35 -9.02
CA ASP A 3 0.09 5.17 -8.96
C ASP A 3 -1.04 4.50 -8.17
N ALA A 4 -1.13 3.17 -8.21
CA ALA A 4 -2.12 2.44 -7.43
C ALA A 4 -1.90 2.65 -5.91
N LEU A 5 -0.65 2.60 -5.45
CA LEU A 5 -0.29 2.84 -4.05
C LEU A 5 -0.44 4.33 -3.68
N PHE A 6 0.04 5.23 -4.54
CA PHE A 6 -0.07 6.68 -4.33
C PHE A 6 -1.53 7.13 -4.22
N LEU A 7 -2.39 6.73 -5.17
CA LEU A 7 -3.80 7.08 -5.15
C LEU A 7 -4.53 6.51 -3.92
N ALA A 8 -4.14 5.32 -3.47
CA ALA A 8 -4.68 4.74 -2.24
C ALA A 8 -4.33 5.58 -1.02
N LEU A 9 -3.05 5.95 -0.86
CA LEU A 9 -2.58 6.81 0.23
C LEU A 9 -3.28 8.17 0.20
N LYS A 10 -3.36 8.81 -0.99
CA LYS A 10 -4.05 10.09 -1.19
C LYS A 10 -5.55 9.98 -0.86
N ALA A 11 -6.22 8.91 -1.28
CA ALA A 11 -7.62 8.65 -0.98
C ALA A 11 -7.87 8.45 0.53
N TYR A 12 -6.90 7.87 1.21
CA TYR A 12 -6.90 7.71 2.67
C TYR A 12 -6.72 9.02 3.42
N GLY A 13 -6.23 10.06 2.75
CA GLY A 13 -5.97 11.36 3.34
C GLY A 13 -4.55 11.51 3.90
N ILE A 14 -3.63 10.59 3.52
CA ILE A 14 -2.21 10.74 3.85
C ILE A 14 -1.66 11.97 3.15
N LYS A 15 -0.93 12.80 3.89
CA LYS A 15 -0.49 14.13 3.46
C LYS A 15 0.80 14.55 4.16
N GLU A 16 1.27 15.74 3.84
CA GLU A 16 2.40 16.37 4.52
C GLU A 16 2.23 16.37 6.04
N GLY A 17 3.30 16.03 6.75
CA GLY A 17 3.36 15.88 8.20
C GLY A 17 3.02 14.47 8.70
N ASP A 18 2.36 13.64 7.90
CA ASP A 18 2.10 12.24 8.25
C ASP A 18 3.33 11.35 8.01
N GLU A 19 3.34 10.20 8.66
CA GLU A 19 4.34 9.17 8.49
C GLU A 19 3.69 7.85 8.05
N VAL A 20 4.35 7.16 7.12
CA VAL A 20 3.95 5.82 6.69
C VAL A 20 5.13 4.86 6.86
N ILE A 21 4.92 3.80 7.61
CA ILE A 21 5.94 2.76 7.83
C ILE A 21 6.04 1.87 6.59
N VAL A 22 7.27 1.68 6.10
CA VAL A 22 7.58 0.86 4.90
C VAL A 22 8.80 -0.03 5.18
N PRO A 23 8.94 -1.20 4.53
CA PRO A 23 10.17 -1.98 4.64
C PRO A 23 11.34 -1.28 3.94
N SER A 24 12.56 -1.40 4.52
CA SER A 24 13.75 -0.73 3.98
C SER A 24 14.30 -1.37 2.70
N ASN A 25 14.01 -2.64 2.46
CA ASN A 25 14.51 -3.43 1.33
C ASN A 25 13.54 -3.58 0.16
N THR A 26 12.45 -2.80 0.14
CA THR A 26 11.47 -2.83 -0.96
C THR A 26 11.99 -2.12 -2.21
N TYR A 27 11.31 -2.35 -3.35
CA TYR A 27 11.53 -1.52 -4.54
C TYR A 27 11.11 -0.07 -4.23
N ILE A 28 11.86 0.87 -4.77
CA ILE A 28 11.72 2.31 -4.48
C ILE A 28 10.28 2.85 -4.63
N ALA A 29 9.46 2.24 -5.50
CA ALA A 29 8.09 2.66 -5.75
C ALA A 29 7.22 2.70 -4.48
N THR A 30 7.43 1.77 -3.54
CA THR A 30 6.73 1.76 -2.25
C THR A 30 6.98 3.05 -1.46
N ALA A 31 8.25 3.45 -1.34
CA ALA A 31 8.63 4.68 -0.64
C ALA A 31 8.23 5.94 -1.41
N LEU A 32 8.38 5.94 -2.75
CA LEU A 32 7.97 7.06 -3.60
C LEU A 32 6.46 7.31 -3.53
N ALA A 33 5.64 6.26 -3.45
CA ALA A 33 4.18 6.43 -3.28
C ALA A 33 3.84 7.25 -2.02
N VAL A 34 4.60 7.05 -0.94
CA VAL A 34 4.48 7.84 0.29
C VAL A 34 4.95 9.26 0.07
N SER A 35 6.18 9.44 -0.45
CA SER A 35 6.78 10.75 -0.63
C SER A 35 5.96 11.66 -1.55
N TYR A 36 5.31 11.11 -2.56
CA TYR A 36 4.46 11.87 -3.49
C TYR A 36 3.18 12.42 -2.83
N THR A 37 2.77 11.88 -1.68
CA THR A 37 1.69 12.49 -0.88
C THR A 37 2.16 13.67 0.00
N GLY A 38 3.47 13.92 0.07
CA GLY A 38 4.10 14.85 1.01
C GLY A 38 4.42 14.21 2.37
N ALA A 39 3.98 12.98 2.61
CA ALA A 39 4.27 12.24 3.85
C ALA A 39 5.70 11.70 3.88
N THR A 40 6.17 11.35 5.07
CA THR A 40 7.50 10.80 5.30
C THR A 40 7.46 9.27 5.35
N PRO A 41 8.19 8.55 4.47
CA PRO A 41 8.37 7.12 4.62
C PRO A 41 9.30 6.83 5.82
N VAL A 42 8.85 5.98 6.74
CA VAL A 42 9.61 5.55 7.91
C VAL A 42 10.05 4.11 7.69
N PHE A 43 11.35 3.90 7.54
CA PHE A 43 11.88 2.60 7.18
C PHE A 43 12.03 1.68 8.39
N VAL A 44 11.60 0.43 8.21
CA VAL A 44 11.76 -0.69 9.14
C VAL A 44 12.49 -1.82 8.43
N GLU A 45 13.52 -2.35 9.09
CA GLU A 45 14.29 -3.46 8.56
C GLU A 45 13.44 -4.73 8.38
N PRO A 46 13.75 -5.56 7.38
CA PRO A 46 13.11 -6.86 7.21
C PRO A 46 13.57 -7.86 8.28
N GLU A 47 12.84 -8.95 8.42
CA GLU A 47 13.35 -10.12 9.13
C GLU A 47 14.41 -10.81 8.27
N GLU A 48 15.55 -11.15 8.88
CA GLU A 48 16.74 -11.67 8.21
C GLU A 48 16.47 -12.90 7.32
N ASN A 49 15.64 -13.83 7.81
CA ASN A 49 15.36 -15.08 7.07
C ASN A 49 14.01 -15.06 6.33
N TYR A 50 13.31 -13.93 6.35
CA TYR A 50 11.96 -13.82 5.78
C TYR A 50 11.84 -12.73 4.72
N PHE A 51 12.73 -11.75 4.74
CA PHE A 51 12.88 -10.62 3.82
C PHE A 51 11.69 -9.64 3.78
N ASN A 52 10.61 -9.90 4.48
CA ASN A 52 9.51 -8.97 4.65
C ASN A 52 9.65 -8.16 5.95
N ILE A 53 8.93 -7.05 6.02
CA ILE A 53 8.99 -6.11 7.16
C ILE A 53 8.89 -6.85 8.50
N ASN A 54 9.76 -6.50 9.44
CA ASN A 54 9.77 -7.10 10.78
C ASN A 54 8.68 -6.45 11.65
N PRO A 55 7.63 -7.20 12.08
CA PRO A 55 6.56 -6.64 12.91
C PRO A 55 7.06 -6.05 14.24
N LYS A 56 8.10 -6.62 14.84
CA LYS A 56 8.70 -6.09 16.08
C LYS A 56 9.36 -4.73 15.84
N GLY A 57 9.97 -4.54 14.67
CA GLY A 57 10.57 -3.27 14.26
C GLY A 57 9.54 -2.17 14.04
N ILE A 58 8.33 -2.51 13.58
CA ILE A 58 7.24 -1.57 13.38
C ILE A 58 6.90 -0.82 14.66
N VAL A 59 6.71 -1.53 15.77
CA VAL A 59 6.30 -0.94 17.06
C VAL A 59 7.29 0.14 17.53
N ASN A 60 8.59 -0.07 17.30
CA ASN A 60 9.64 0.87 17.70
C ASN A 60 9.70 2.16 16.85
N LYS A 61 8.98 2.19 15.74
CA LYS A 61 8.98 3.31 14.79
C LYS A 61 7.66 4.09 14.76
N ILE A 62 6.65 3.63 15.52
CA ILE A 62 5.35 4.33 15.60
C ILE A 62 5.51 5.61 16.38
N THR A 63 5.00 6.71 15.84
CA THR A 63 4.87 8.04 16.46
C THR A 63 3.42 8.53 16.35
N ASP A 64 3.12 9.67 16.92
CA ASP A 64 1.78 10.30 16.79
C ASP A 64 1.45 10.71 15.34
N ARG A 65 2.49 10.85 14.50
CA ARG A 65 2.35 11.16 13.08
C ARG A 65 2.14 9.94 12.20
N THR A 66 2.40 8.73 12.72
CA THR A 66 2.21 7.50 11.96
C THR A 66 0.73 7.29 11.66
N LYS A 67 0.38 7.09 10.38
CA LYS A 67 -1.00 6.89 9.93
C LYS A 67 -1.22 5.55 9.25
N ALA A 68 -0.19 5.00 8.63
CA ALA A 68 -0.31 3.76 7.87
C ALA A 68 0.95 2.89 7.96
N ILE A 69 0.75 1.61 7.69
CA ILE A 69 1.81 0.63 7.44
C ILE A 69 1.62 0.12 6.01
N MET A 70 2.65 0.17 5.20
CA MET A 70 2.65 -0.46 3.88
C MET A 70 3.40 -1.79 3.96
N ALA A 71 2.64 -2.88 3.94
CA ALA A 71 3.17 -4.23 3.96
C ALA A 71 3.49 -4.68 2.54
N VAL A 72 4.75 -4.93 2.24
CA VAL A 72 5.18 -5.45 0.94
C VAL A 72 5.25 -6.97 0.99
N HIS A 73 4.69 -7.63 -0.01
CA HIS A 73 4.76 -9.08 -0.19
C HIS A 73 5.92 -9.39 -1.15
N LEU A 74 7.14 -9.25 -0.64
CA LEU A 74 8.35 -9.30 -1.45
C LEU A 74 8.54 -10.71 -2.04
N TYR A 75 8.91 -10.75 -3.31
CA TYR A 75 9.13 -12.00 -4.08
C TYR A 75 7.93 -12.95 -4.13
N GLY A 76 6.71 -12.43 -3.88
CA GLY A 76 5.49 -13.24 -3.84
C GLY A 76 5.25 -13.94 -2.49
N GLN A 77 6.08 -13.69 -1.50
CA GLN A 77 5.90 -14.20 -0.13
C GLN A 77 5.11 -13.18 0.69
N PRO A 78 3.91 -13.52 1.20
CA PRO A 78 3.14 -12.60 2.02
C PRO A 78 3.86 -12.23 3.31
N ALA A 79 3.79 -10.95 3.70
CA ALA A 79 4.26 -10.50 5.01
C ALA A 79 3.43 -11.13 6.14
N LYS A 80 3.91 -11.07 7.38
CA LYS A 80 3.21 -11.61 8.57
C LYS A 80 1.98 -10.76 8.92
N MET A 81 0.96 -10.86 8.08
CA MET A 81 -0.20 -9.95 8.09
C MET A 81 -1.00 -10.01 9.40
N ASP A 82 -1.08 -11.15 10.07
CA ASP A 82 -1.81 -11.23 11.35
C ASP A 82 -1.14 -10.35 12.42
N GLU A 83 0.20 -10.40 12.50
CA GLU A 83 0.98 -9.59 13.45
C GLU A 83 0.90 -8.09 13.07
N ILE A 84 1.05 -7.77 11.79
CA ILE A 84 0.97 -6.40 11.28
C ILE A 84 -0.43 -5.80 11.53
N ASN A 85 -1.49 -6.54 11.22
CA ASN A 85 -2.86 -6.10 11.45
C ASN A 85 -3.18 -5.93 12.95
N ALA A 86 -2.64 -6.79 13.82
CA ALA A 86 -2.79 -6.65 15.27
C ALA A 86 -2.13 -5.36 15.77
N ILE A 87 -0.93 -5.03 15.28
CA ILE A 87 -0.24 -3.78 15.59
C ILE A 87 -1.06 -2.60 15.08
N ALA A 88 -1.46 -2.63 13.82
CA ALA A 88 -2.24 -1.56 13.21
C ALA A 88 -3.54 -1.29 13.99
N LYS A 89 -4.27 -2.34 14.36
CA LYS A 89 -5.49 -2.21 15.18
C LYS A 89 -5.20 -1.57 16.54
N LYS A 90 -4.11 -1.97 17.20
CA LYS A 90 -3.72 -1.42 18.51
C LYS A 90 -3.43 0.07 18.45
N TYR A 91 -2.81 0.54 17.39
CA TYR A 91 -2.37 1.94 17.23
C TYR A 91 -3.27 2.78 16.32
N GLY A 92 -4.40 2.23 15.85
CA GLY A 92 -5.33 2.95 14.97
C GLY A 92 -4.76 3.26 13.59
N LEU A 93 -3.87 2.41 13.08
CA LEU A 93 -3.20 2.57 11.79
C LEU A 93 -3.92 1.80 10.69
N VAL A 94 -3.72 2.21 9.46
CA VAL A 94 -4.19 1.51 8.27
C VAL A 94 -3.09 0.63 7.71
N VAL A 95 -3.46 -0.56 7.22
CA VAL A 95 -2.54 -1.45 6.51
C VAL A 95 -2.90 -1.47 5.04
N ILE A 96 -1.97 -1.02 4.20
CA ILE A 96 -2.03 -1.11 2.75
C ILE A 96 -1.03 -2.17 2.29
N GLU A 97 -1.47 -3.07 1.42
CA GLU A 97 -0.60 -4.08 0.85
C GLU A 97 0.07 -3.55 -0.43
N ASP A 98 1.37 -3.70 -0.54
CA ASP A 98 2.07 -3.65 -1.82
C ASP A 98 2.21 -5.10 -2.32
N ALA A 99 1.32 -5.49 -3.22
CA ALA A 99 1.24 -6.81 -3.81
C ALA A 99 1.83 -6.86 -5.24
N ALA A 100 2.70 -5.89 -5.59
CA ALA A 100 3.27 -5.77 -6.93
C ALA A 100 4.03 -7.01 -7.41
N GLN A 101 4.44 -7.90 -6.52
CA GLN A 101 5.14 -9.15 -6.81
C GLN A 101 4.36 -10.39 -6.35
N ALA A 102 3.12 -10.25 -5.89
CA ALA A 102 2.41 -11.30 -5.16
C ALA A 102 1.04 -11.65 -5.78
N HIS A 103 0.96 -11.62 -7.12
CA HIS A 103 -0.25 -12.02 -7.84
C HIS A 103 -0.60 -13.48 -7.52
N GLY A 104 -1.80 -13.69 -6.95
CA GLY A 104 -2.28 -15.03 -6.61
C GLY A 104 -1.68 -15.64 -5.35
N ALA A 105 -0.72 -15.00 -4.69
CA ALA A 105 -0.16 -15.48 -3.44
C ALA A 105 -1.21 -15.55 -2.32
N GLU A 106 -0.98 -16.43 -1.36
CA GLU A 106 -1.90 -16.68 -0.24
C GLU A 106 -1.19 -16.64 1.11
N TYR A 107 -1.87 -16.05 2.07
CA TYR A 107 -1.50 -16.07 3.48
C TYR A 107 -2.62 -16.75 4.27
N LYS A 108 -2.34 -17.95 4.82
CA LYS A 108 -3.31 -18.75 5.59
C LYS A 108 -4.66 -18.91 4.86
N GLY A 109 -4.59 -19.26 3.57
CA GLY A 109 -5.76 -19.52 2.72
C GLY A 109 -6.52 -18.28 2.23
N ARG A 110 -6.00 -17.05 2.50
CA ARG A 110 -6.56 -15.79 1.99
C ARG A 110 -5.62 -15.19 0.96
N LYS A 111 -6.16 -14.71 -0.13
CA LYS A 111 -5.37 -14.05 -1.20
C LYS A 111 -4.75 -12.73 -0.75
N THR A 112 -3.50 -12.48 -1.15
CA THR A 112 -2.95 -11.13 -1.12
C THR A 112 -3.87 -10.19 -1.88
N GLY A 113 -4.00 -8.96 -1.37
CA GLY A 113 -5.02 -8.01 -1.84
C GLY A 113 -6.27 -7.97 -0.97
N SER A 114 -6.45 -8.97 -0.06
CA SER A 114 -7.57 -9.04 0.88
C SER A 114 -7.11 -9.15 2.35
N LEU A 115 -5.83 -8.94 2.60
CA LEU A 115 -5.24 -9.15 3.93
C LEU A 115 -5.19 -7.88 4.75
N GLY A 116 -5.05 -6.72 4.10
CA GLY A 116 -5.13 -5.39 4.68
C GLY A 116 -6.43 -4.68 4.29
N TYR A 117 -6.38 -3.35 4.27
CA TYR A 117 -7.51 -2.50 3.87
C TYR A 117 -7.69 -2.43 2.35
N GLY A 118 -6.62 -2.69 1.63
CA GLY A 118 -6.57 -2.82 0.18
C GLY A 118 -5.14 -2.97 -0.29
N ALA A 119 -4.95 -3.26 -1.57
CA ALA A 119 -3.66 -3.56 -2.14
C ALA A 119 -3.43 -2.94 -3.51
N GLY A 120 -2.21 -2.46 -3.73
CA GLY A 120 -1.69 -2.10 -5.05
C GLY A 120 -1.05 -3.30 -5.73
N PHE A 121 -1.45 -3.56 -6.96
CA PHE A 121 -0.83 -4.51 -7.88
C PHE A 121 -0.12 -3.79 -9.01
N SER A 122 0.97 -4.36 -9.49
CA SER A 122 1.69 -3.88 -10.65
C SER A 122 1.54 -4.86 -11.81
N PHE A 123 1.21 -4.34 -12.98
CA PHE A 123 1.20 -5.07 -14.23
C PHE A 123 2.30 -4.57 -15.19
N TYR A 124 3.38 -4.01 -14.64
CA TYR A 124 4.57 -3.70 -15.44
C TYR A 124 4.99 -4.94 -16.25
N PRO A 125 5.50 -4.81 -17.49
CA PRO A 125 5.76 -5.95 -18.38
C PRO A 125 6.55 -7.11 -17.78
N GLY A 126 7.47 -6.85 -16.85
CA GLY A 126 8.27 -7.87 -16.15
C GLY A 126 7.59 -8.55 -14.96
N LYS A 127 6.33 -8.23 -14.64
CA LYS A 127 5.60 -8.85 -13.53
C LYS A 127 4.95 -10.18 -13.93
N ASN A 128 4.50 -10.96 -12.92
CA ASN A 128 3.81 -12.25 -13.14
C ASN A 128 2.62 -12.13 -14.10
N LEU A 129 1.87 -11.03 -14.00
CA LEU A 129 0.90 -10.60 -14.98
C LEU A 129 1.39 -9.27 -15.57
N GLY A 130 2.06 -9.34 -16.72
CA GLY A 130 2.61 -8.17 -17.40
C GLY A 130 1.64 -7.64 -18.46
N ALA A 131 1.42 -6.33 -18.47
CA ALA A 131 0.78 -5.61 -19.56
C ALA A 131 1.81 -5.29 -20.67
N LEU A 132 1.38 -4.73 -21.78
CA LEU A 132 2.28 -4.28 -22.88
C LEU A 132 3.03 -2.97 -22.55
N GLY A 133 2.76 -2.36 -21.39
CA GLY A 133 3.36 -1.12 -20.90
C GLY A 133 3.08 -0.97 -19.41
N ASP A 134 3.23 0.24 -18.88
CA ASP A 134 2.93 0.54 -17.49
C ASP A 134 1.45 0.34 -17.17
N ALA A 135 1.17 -0.50 -16.19
CA ALA A 135 -0.19 -0.70 -15.70
C ALA A 135 -0.18 -1.11 -14.22
N GLY A 136 -1.30 -0.95 -13.56
CA GLY A 136 -1.52 -1.36 -12.18
C GLY A 136 -2.98 -1.27 -11.80
N ALA A 137 -3.30 -1.84 -10.65
CA ALA A 137 -4.64 -1.77 -10.08
C ALA A 137 -4.57 -1.64 -8.57
N PHE A 138 -5.58 -1.02 -7.99
CA PHE A 138 -5.83 -1.08 -6.55
C PHE A 138 -7.10 -1.89 -6.30
N VAL A 139 -7.05 -2.79 -5.34
CA VAL A 139 -8.19 -3.62 -4.94
C VAL A 139 -8.54 -3.36 -3.48
N THR A 140 -9.82 -3.29 -3.16
CA THR A 140 -10.34 -3.11 -1.81
C THR A 140 -11.78 -3.61 -1.71
N ASN A 141 -12.20 -4.00 -0.51
CA ASN A 141 -13.59 -4.30 -0.20
C ASN A 141 -14.40 -3.05 0.23
N ASP A 142 -13.73 -1.91 0.43
CA ASP A 142 -14.38 -0.64 0.73
C ASP A 142 -14.81 0.06 -0.57
N LYS A 143 -16.11 0.03 -0.86
CA LYS A 143 -16.67 0.69 -2.05
C LYS A 143 -16.40 2.20 -2.06
N LYS A 144 -16.47 2.88 -0.91
CA LYS A 144 -16.25 4.33 -0.85
C LYS A 144 -14.81 4.68 -1.19
N LEU A 145 -13.85 3.87 -0.68
CA LEU A 145 -12.45 4.02 -1.03
C LEU A 145 -12.22 3.76 -2.51
N ALA A 146 -12.80 2.69 -3.06
CA ALA A 146 -12.68 2.37 -4.49
C ALA A 146 -13.20 3.49 -5.39
N ASP A 147 -14.37 4.05 -5.06
CA ASP A 147 -14.97 5.15 -5.83
C ASP A 147 -14.10 6.42 -5.73
N LYS A 148 -13.57 6.73 -4.55
CA LYS A 148 -12.67 7.88 -4.35
C LYS A 148 -11.36 7.73 -5.13
N ILE A 149 -10.74 6.53 -5.10
CA ILE A 149 -9.52 6.24 -5.87
C ILE A 149 -9.79 6.40 -7.37
N ARG A 150 -10.93 5.88 -7.86
CA ARG A 150 -11.32 6.01 -9.27
C ARG A 150 -11.48 7.48 -9.68
N ALA A 151 -12.12 8.28 -8.86
CA ALA A 151 -12.28 9.71 -9.11
C ALA A 151 -10.93 10.44 -9.10
N LEU A 152 -10.07 10.21 -8.11
CA LEU A 152 -8.74 10.80 -8.03
C LEU A 152 -7.86 10.43 -9.23
N GLY A 153 -7.93 9.18 -9.72
CA GLY A 153 -7.23 8.72 -10.91
C GLY A 153 -7.82 9.25 -12.23
N ASN A 154 -8.92 9.99 -12.17
CA ASN A 154 -9.60 10.61 -13.31
C ASN A 154 -9.82 12.11 -13.09
N TYR A 155 -8.74 12.86 -12.84
CA TYR A 155 -8.76 14.32 -12.61
C TYR A 155 -9.67 14.75 -11.45
N GLY A 156 -9.93 13.90 -10.47
CA GLY A 156 -10.86 14.15 -9.38
C GLY A 156 -12.34 14.10 -9.76
N SER A 157 -12.68 13.51 -10.91
CA SER A 157 -14.04 13.50 -11.46
C SER A 157 -14.75 12.19 -11.13
N ASP A 158 -16.00 12.29 -10.67
CA ASP A 158 -16.92 11.14 -10.52
C ASP A 158 -17.65 10.83 -11.85
N TYR A 159 -17.94 11.85 -12.66
CA TYR A 159 -18.37 11.71 -14.05
C TYR A 159 -17.82 12.85 -14.92
N LYS A 160 -18.02 12.78 -16.22
CA LYS A 160 -17.42 13.70 -17.19
C LYS A 160 -17.71 15.17 -16.84
N TYR A 161 -16.63 15.95 -16.66
CA TYR A 161 -16.64 17.38 -16.31
C TYR A 161 -17.15 17.75 -14.92
N HIS A 162 -17.39 16.77 -14.03
CA HIS A 162 -17.80 17.03 -12.65
C HIS A 162 -16.68 16.63 -11.69
N HIS A 163 -15.92 17.62 -11.25
CA HIS A 163 -14.76 17.42 -10.37
C HIS A 163 -15.17 17.59 -8.91
N ILE A 164 -15.02 16.54 -8.10
CA ILE A 164 -15.38 16.50 -6.67
C ILE A 164 -14.16 16.44 -5.76
N TYR A 165 -13.00 16.13 -6.33
CA TYR A 165 -11.70 16.13 -5.64
C TYR A 165 -10.66 16.86 -6.47
N GLN A 166 -9.57 17.25 -5.82
CA GLN A 166 -8.35 17.66 -6.49
C GLN A 166 -7.58 16.39 -6.92
N GLY A 167 -7.69 16.07 -8.18
CA GLY A 167 -7.09 14.90 -8.81
C GLY A 167 -5.66 15.10 -9.26
#